data_942da7465b86430ebdbcd1b6c4f59942
#
_entry.id   942da7465b86430ebdbcd1b6c4f59942
#
_cell.length_a   1.000
_cell.length_b   1.000
_cell.length_c   1.000
_cell.angle_alpha   90.00
_cell.angle_beta   90.00
_cell.angle_gamma   90.00
#
_symmetry.space_group_name_H-M   'P 1'
#
loop_
_entity.id
_entity.type
_entity.pdbx_description
1 polymer ?
#
loop_
_entity_poly.entity_id
_entity_poly.type
_entity_poly.pdbx_seq_one_letter_code
_entity_poly.pdbx_strand_id
1 'polypeptide(L)'
;QFPRATWTRPDGSETEITVWCGNDYLGMGQHPVVLDAMHEALDATGAGSGGTRNISGTTVYHRRLEAELADLHGKEAALVFTSAYIANDATLSTLPKLFPGLIIVSDELNHASMIEGIRHGRCEKHVFRHNDVAHLREVLERLDPAAPKVIAFESVYSMDGDFGPIEAICDLADEFGALTYIDEVHAVGLYGPRGGGVTERDGLAHRIDIINGTLGKAYGVMGGYIAASAKMADAIRSYAPGFIFTTSLPPVVAAGAAASIRHLKGDQLLRDRHQAQARILKARLKGIGLPLIDHGSHIVPVPVGDPVKCKRISDRLLADDGIYVQPINFPT
;
A
#
# COMPACT_ATOMS: atom_id res chain seq x y z
N GLN A 1 -5.03 23.98 -5.27
CA GLN A 1 -5.12 22.63 -5.85
C GLN A 1 -3.84 21.88 -5.52
N PHE A 2 -3.97 20.69 -4.91
CA PHE A 2 -2.81 19.88 -4.51
C PHE A 2 -1.83 19.70 -5.69
N PRO A 3 -0.49 19.82 -5.49
CA PRO A 3 0.22 19.86 -4.21
C PRO A 3 0.25 21.22 -3.50
N ARG A 4 -0.43 22.25 -3.99
CA ARG A 4 -0.56 23.53 -3.30
C ARG A 4 -1.65 23.47 -2.24
N ALA A 5 -1.36 24.06 -1.07
CA ALA A 5 -2.27 24.13 0.05
C ALA A 5 -2.17 25.51 0.73
N THR A 6 -3.20 25.90 1.46
CA THR A 6 -3.15 27.07 2.34
C THR A 6 -2.73 26.61 3.71
N TRP A 7 -1.65 27.19 4.23
CA TRP A 7 -1.20 26.98 5.59
C TRP A 7 -1.67 28.15 6.46
N THR A 8 -2.57 27.84 7.40
CA THR A 8 -2.99 28.80 8.42
C THR A 8 -2.02 28.73 9.60
N ARG A 9 -1.31 29.81 9.84
CA ARG A 9 -0.33 29.91 10.95
C ARG A 9 -1.03 30.05 12.29
N PRO A 10 -0.32 29.83 13.42
CA PRO A 10 -0.89 30.02 14.77
C PRO A 10 -1.44 31.41 15.05
N ASP A 11 -0.93 32.43 14.37
CA ASP A 11 -1.41 33.82 14.47
C ASP A 11 -2.65 34.12 13.59
N GLY A 12 -3.15 33.11 12.88
CA GLY A 12 -4.29 33.20 11.96
C GLY A 12 -3.95 33.72 10.57
N SER A 13 -2.70 34.07 10.28
CA SER A 13 -2.28 34.45 8.92
C SER A 13 -2.22 33.23 8.00
N GLU A 14 -2.52 33.44 6.71
CA GLU A 14 -2.53 32.40 5.71
C GLU A 14 -1.41 32.59 4.68
N THR A 15 -0.84 31.49 4.23
CA THR A 15 0.22 31.46 3.22
C THR A 15 0.03 30.25 2.30
N GLU A 16 0.21 30.44 1.00
CA GLU A 16 0.26 29.31 0.06
C GLU A 16 1.58 28.55 0.24
N ILE A 17 1.48 27.23 0.31
CA ILE A 17 2.61 26.33 0.43
C ILE A 17 2.54 25.21 -0.60
N THR A 18 3.67 24.59 -0.88
CA THR A 18 3.74 23.37 -1.71
C THR A 18 4.05 22.16 -0.82
N VAL A 19 3.15 21.17 -0.85
CA VAL A 19 3.30 19.91 -0.08
C VAL A 19 4.08 18.90 -0.90
N TRP A 20 5.23 18.45 -0.38
CA TRP A 20 6.12 17.48 -1.02
C TRP A 20 6.05 16.07 -0.41
N CYS A 21 5.37 15.91 0.71
CA CYS A 21 5.22 14.65 1.44
C CYS A 21 3.82 14.04 1.34
N GLY A 22 3.02 14.48 0.37
CA GLY A 22 1.69 13.93 0.16
C GLY A 22 1.73 12.54 -0.48
N ASN A 23 0.80 11.68 -0.07
CA ASN A 23 0.67 10.32 -0.61
C ASN A 23 -0.22 10.23 -1.86
N ASP A 24 -0.91 11.29 -2.24
CA ASP A 24 -1.66 11.34 -3.51
C ASP A 24 -0.67 11.51 -4.68
N TYR A 25 0.06 10.44 -4.99
CA TYR A 25 1.20 10.44 -5.90
C TYR A 25 0.87 10.93 -7.32
N LEU A 26 -0.37 10.73 -7.77
CA LEU A 26 -0.80 11.06 -9.11
C LEU A 26 -1.84 12.20 -9.16
N GLY A 27 -2.19 12.77 -8.00
CA GLY A 27 -3.19 13.84 -7.90
C GLY A 27 -4.63 13.37 -8.17
N MET A 28 -4.89 12.07 -8.05
CA MET A 28 -6.20 11.49 -8.33
C MET A 28 -7.29 11.95 -7.36
N GLY A 29 -6.92 12.34 -6.14
CA GLY A 29 -7.88 12.85 -5.16
C GLY A 29 -8.60 14.13 -5.56
N GLN A 30 -8.11 14.82 -6.59
CA GLN A 30 -8.74 16.03 -7.17
C GLN A 30 -9.04 15.87 -8.67
N HIS A 31 -8.88 14.66 -9.20
CA HIS A 31 -9.13 14.41 -10.61
C HIS A 31 -10.63 14.42 -10.91
N PRO A 32 -11.10 15.11 -11.98
CA PRO A 32 -12.52 15.21 -12.29
C PRO A 32 -13.23 13.86 -12.37
N VAL A 33 -12.62 12.86 -13.01
CA VAL A 33 -13.18 11.50 -13.12
C VAL A 33 -13.51 10.89 -11.75
N VAL A 34 -12.70 11.16 -10.74
CA VAL A 34 -12.92 10.66 -9.37
C VAL A 34 -14.02 11.46 -8.69
N LEU A 35 -13.94 12.78 -8.76
CA LEU A 35 -14.91 13.68 -8.12
C LEU A 35 -16.31 13.50 -8.70
N ASP A 36 -16.46 13.40 -10.04
CA ASP A 36 -17.73 13.19 -10.69
C ASP A 36 -18.38 11.87 -10.27
N ALA A 37 -17.61 10.77 -10.24
CA ALA A 37 -18.09 9.47 -9.76
C ALA A 37 -18.51 9.50 -8.28
N MET A 38 -17.81 10.30 -7.46
CA MET A 38 -18.17 10.47 -6.05
C MET A 38 -19.46 11.30 -5.90
N HIS A 39 -19.65 12.37 -6.66
CA HIS A 39 -20.88 13.17 -6.66
C HIS A 39 -22.09 12.34 -7.10
N GLU A 40 -21.99 11.59 -8.20
CA GLU A 40 -23.05 10.70 -8.65
C GLU A 40 -23.45 9.67 -7.58
N ALA A 41 -22.44 9.07 -6.92
CA ALA A 41 -22.69 8.09 -5.86
C ALA A 41 -23.29 8.73 -4.59
N LEU A 42 -22.88 9.96 -4.26
CA LEU A 42 -23.43 10.71 -3.12
C LEU A 42 -24.91 11.01 -3.32
N ASP A 43 -25.27 11.50 -4.50
CA ASP A 43 -26.66 11.81 -4.84
C ASP A 43 -27.54 10.57 -4.87
N ALA A 44 -26.98 9.44 -5.32
CA ALA A 44 -27.73 8.18 -5.43
C ALA A 44 -27.88 7.40 -4.11
N THR A 45 -26.92 7.49 -3.18
CA THR A 45 -26.86 6.60 -2.00
C THR A 45 -26.66 7.30 -0.66
N GLY A 46 -26.41 8.62 -0.68
CA GLY A 46 -26.04 9.35 0.53
C GLY A 46 -24.61 9.11 1.00
N ALA A 47 -24.26 9.63 2.17
CA ALA A 47 -22.88 9.73 2.66
C ALA A 47 -22.29 8.42 3.22
N GLY A 48 -23.12 7.51 3.73
CA GLY A 48 -22.67 6.35 4.50
C GLY A 48 -23.15 5.01 3.94
N SER A 49 -22.51 3.94 4.40
CA SER A 49 -22.83 2.57 3.96
C SER A 49 -23.99 1.92 4.74
N GLY A 50 -24.37 2.48 5.89
CA GLY A 50 -25.48 1.98 6.72
C GLY A 50 -25.16 0.73 7.53
N GLY A 51 -23.95 0.18 7.50
CA GLY A 51 -23.60 -1.00 8.29
C GLY A 51 -22.28 -1.66 7.91
N THR A 52 -22.05 -2.84 8.49
CA THR A 52 -20.93 -3.72 8.13
C THR A 52 -21.19 -4.41 6.82
N ARG A 53 -20.12 -4.86 6.15
CA ARG A 53 -20.19 -5.52 4.83
C ARG A 53 -21.15 -6.73 4.82
N ASN A 54 -21.12 -7.54 5.84
CA ASN A 54 -21.89 -8.80 5.90
C ASN A 54 -23.36 -8.64 6.36
N ILE A 55 -23.77 -7.43 6.77
CA ILE A 55 -25.17 -7.17 7.18
C ILE A 55 -25.88 -6.33 6.10
N SER A 56 -25.56 -5.04 6.00
CA SER A 56 -26.25 -4.12 5.07
C SER A 56 -25.30 -3.19 4.32
N GLY A 57 -24.01 -3.18 4.68
CA GLY A 57 -23.03 -2.25 4.16
C GLY A 57 -22.41 -2.64 2.81
N THR A 58 -22.78 -3.76 2.20
CA THR A 58 -22.34 -4.12 0.85
C THR A 58 -23.28 -3.51 -0.19
N THR A 59 -22.73 -2.64 -1.03
CA THR A 59 -23.46 -2.02 -2.15
C THR A 59 -22.91 -2.46 -3.49
N VAL A 60 -23.58 -2.07 -4.56
CA VAL A 60 -23.10 -2.28 -5.94
C VAL A 60 -21.72 -1.65 -6.17
N TYR A 61 -21.40 -0.54 -5.52
CA TYR A 61 -20.11 0.15 -5.64
C TYR A 61 -18.97 -0.67 -5.06
N HIS A 62 -19.18 -1.34 -3.93
CA HIS A 62 -18.19 -2.26 -3.37
C HIS A 62 -17.89 -3.42 -4.31
N ARG A 63 -18.94 -4.04 -4.86
CA ARG A 63 -18.79 -5.16 -5.79
C ARG A 63 -18.07 -4.74 -7.08
N ARG A 64 -18.39 -3.55 -7.61
CA ARG A 64 -17.72 -3.00 -8.80
C ARG A 64 -16.24 -2.72 -8.51
N LEU A 65 -15.94 -2.14 -7.35
CA LEU A 65 -14.56 -1.88 -6.94
C LEU A 65 -13.78 -3.18 -6.76
N GLU A 66 -14.34 -4.18 -6.08
CA GLU A 66 -13.69 -5.50 -5.90
C GLU A 66 -13.45 -6.20 -7.25
N ALA A 67 -14.38 -6.10 -8.20
CA ALA A 67 -14.19 -6.63 -9.55
C ALA A 67 -13.05 -5.92 -10.32
N GLU A 68 -12.95 -4.59 -10.23
CA GLU A 68 -11.88 -3.81 -10.85
C GLU A 68 -10.50 -4.15 -10.27
N LEU A 69 -10.44 -4.39 -8.96
CA LEU A 69 -9.20 -4.76 -8.25
C LEU A 69 -8.78 -6.20 -8.60
N ALA A 70 -9.72 -7.13 -8.64
CA ALA A 70 -9.46 -8.50 -9.06
C ALA A 70 -8.91 -8.55 -10.50
N ASP A 71 -9.55 -7.81 -11.42
CA ASP A 71 -9.10 -7.68 -12.81
C ASP A 71 -7.72 -7.01 -12.92
N LEU A 72 -7.45 -5.96 -12.13
CA LEU A 72 -6.16 -5.28 -12.14
C LEU A 72 -5.00 -6.24 -11.82
N HIS A 73 -5.18 -7.10 -10.82
CA HIS A 73 -4.16 -8.03 -10.37
C HIS A 73 -4.22 -9.41 -11.02
N GLY A 74 -5.19 -9.65 -11.92
CA GLY A 74 -5.39 -10.97 -12.53
C GLY A 74 -5.74 -12.06 -11.51
N LYS A 75 -6.44 -11.67 -10.42
CA LYS A 75 -6.88 -12.58 -9.36
C LYS A 75 -8.38 -12.93 -9.50
N GLU A 76 -8.79 -14.04 -8.90
CA GLU A 76 -10.19 -14.47 -8.94
C GLU A 76 -11.13 -13.54 -8.15
N ALA A 77 -10.62 -12.92 -7.07
CA ALA A 77 -11.40 -12.04 -6.21
C ALA A 77 -10.53 -10.98 -5.54
N ALA A 78 -11.19 -9.91 -5.10
CA ALA A 78 -10.63 -8.93 -4.17
C ALA A 78 -11.62 -8.68 -3.04
N LEU A 79 -11.11 -8.20 -1.91
CA LEU A 79 -11.88 -7.84 -0.73
C LEU A 79 -11.43 -6.46 -0.23
N VAL A 80 -12.38 -5.52 -0.14
CA VAL A 80 -12.12 -4.12 0.23
C VAL A 80 -12.29 -3.91 1.74
N PHE A 81 -11.33 -3.20 2.33
CA PHE A 81 -11.26 -2.79 3.73
C PHE A 81 -11.25 -1.27 3.85
N THR A 82 -11.43 -0.75 5.07
CA THR A 82 -11.39 0.69 5.36
C THR A 82 -10.01 1.32 5.19
N SER A 83 -8.94 0.53 5.27
CA SER A 83 -7.57 0.95 4.96
C SER A 83 -6.69 -0.27 4.65
N ALA A 84 -5.53 -0.05 4.03
CA ALA A 84 -4.52 -1.09 3.83
C ALA A 84 -3.93 -1.59 5.15
N TYR A 85 -3.87 -0.71 6.17
CA TYR A 85 -3.50 -1.12 7.53
C TYR A 85 -4.42 -2.23 8.04
N ILE A 86 -5.74 -2.00 7.95
CA ILE A 86 -6.75 -2.98 8.38
C ILE A 86 -6.73 -4.23 7.48
N ALA A 87 -6.46 -4.08 6.17
CA ALA A 87 -6.34 -5.22 5.27
C ALA A 87 -5.17 -6.13 5.66
N ASN A 88 -4.00 -5.57 5.98
CA ASN A 88 -2.84 -6.29 6.49
C ASN A 88 -3.14 -6.97 7.83
N ASP A 89 -3.59 -6.18 8.81
CA ASP A 89 -3.86 -6.69 10.17
C ASP A 89 -4.93 -7.79 10.16
N ALA A 90 -6.07 -7.54 9.51
CA ALA A 90 -7.17 -8.49 9.45
C ALA A 90 -6.79 -9.78 8.71
N THR A 91 -6.03 -9.70 7.62
CA THR A 91 -5.64 -10.87 6.84
C THR A 91 -4.59 -11.69 7.59
N LEU A 92 -3.46 -11.09 7.96
CA LEU A 92 -2.36 -11.79 8.61
C LEU A 92 -2.75 -12.37 9.98
N SER A 93 -3.61 -11.70 10.75
CA SER A 93 -4.14 -12.23 12.01
C SER A 93 -5.16 -13.35 11.85
N THR A 94 -5.77 -13.48 10.67
CA THR A 94 -6.77 -14.52 10.39
C THR A 94 -6.17 -15.78 9.78
N LEU A 95 -5.10 -15.67 9.00
CA LEU A 95 -4.45 -16.83 8.37
C LEU A 95 -4.12 -17.97 9.34
N PRO A 96 -3.60 -17.74 10.57
CA PRO A 96 -3.34 -18.82 11.52
C PRO A 96 -4.58 -19.58 11.99
N LYS A 97 -5.74 -18.95 11.93
CA LYS A 97 -7.03 -19.61 12.25
C LYS A 97 -7.50 -20.51 11.12
N LEU A 98 -7.15 -20.14 9.88
CA LEU A 98 -7.49 -20.90 8.67
C LEU A 98 -6.53 -22.08 8.43
N PHE A 99 -5.27 -21.92 8.83
CA PHE A 99 -4.19 -22.89 8.67
C PHE A 99 -3.59 -23.24 10.03
N PRO A 100 -4.12 -24.24 10.76
CA PRO A 100 -3.55 -24.65 12.04
C PRO A 100 -2.07 -25.04 11.92
N GLY A 101 -1.24 -24.52 12.82
CA GLY A 101 0.21 -24.71 12.77
C GLY A 101 0.94 -23.80 11.77
N LEU A 102 0.28 -22.76 11.23
CA LEU A 102 0.90 -21.82 10.31
C LEU A 102 2.13 -21.14 10.92
N ILE A 103 3.20 -21.11 10.14
CA ILE A 103 4.42 -20.33 10.44
C ILE A 103 4.46 -19.13 9.47
N ILE A 104 4.65 -17.92 10.01
CA ILE A 104 4.84 -16.72 9.18
C ILE A 104 6.31 -16.32 9.19
N VAL A 105 6.90 -16.22 8.01
CA VAL A 105 8.28 -15.75 7.80
C VAL A 105 8.20 -14.34 7.21
N SER A 106 8.67 -13.34 7.97
CA SER A 106 8.48 -11.91 7.70
C SER A 106 9.81 -11.22 7.41
N ASP A 107 9.84 -10.34 6.41
CA ASP A 107 10.95 -9.41 6.24
C ASP A 107 11.05 -8.47 7.47
N GLU A 108 12.28 -8.13 7.89
CA GLU A 108 12.51 -7.32 9.09
C GLU A 108 12.04 -5.88 8.97
N LEU A 109 11.94 -5.34 7.75
CA LEU A 109 11.50 -3.97 7.48
C LEU A 109 10.04 -3.86 7.00
N ASN A 110 9.26 -4.93 7.15
CA ASN A 110 7.84 -4.89 6.84
C ASN A 110 7.12 -3.78 7.62
N HIS A 111 6.13 -3.16 6.99
CA HIS A 111 5.31 -2.11 7.57
C HIS A 111 4.65 -2.54 8.89
N ALA A 112 4.50 -1.59 9.82
CA ALA A 112 3.91 -1.81 11.14
C ALA A 112 2.57 -2.56 11.13
N SER A 113 1.72 -2.35 10.11
CA SER A 113 0.45 -3.07 9.97
C SER A 113 0.62 -4.57 9.73
N MET A 114 1.67 -4.97 9.00
CA MET A 114 2.00 -6.38 8.81
C MET A 114 2.53 -6.98 10.10
N ILE A 115 3.45 -6.27 10.79
CA ILE A 115 4.02 -6.69 12.08
C ILE A 115 2.91 -6.90 13.11
N GLU A 116 1.96 -5.95 13.23
CA GLU A 116 0.84 -6.05 14.16
C GLU A 116 -0.12 -7.18 13.78
N GLY A 117 -0.44 -7.35 12.49
CA GLY A 117 -1.28 -8.45 12.02
C GLY A 117 -0.67 -9.82 12.35
N ILE A 118 0.63 -10.00 12.12
CA ILE A 118 1.37 -11.21 12.49
C ILE A 118 1.33 -11.43 14.01
N ARG A 119 1.53 -10.37 14.80
CA ARG A 119 1.49 -10.42 16.26
C ARG A 119 0.11 -10.81 16.79
N HIS A 120 -0.95 -10.24 16.22
CA HIS A 120 -2.35 -10.56 16.57
C HIS A 120 -2.73 -11.99 16.17
N GLY A 121 -2.12 -12.56 15.15
CA GLY A 121 -2.32 -13.94 14.72
C GLY A 121 -1.85 -14.99 15.74
N ARG A 122 -0.90 -14.65 16.61
CA ARG A 122 -0.36 -15.50 17.69
C ARG A 122 0.16 -16.86 17.20
N CYS A 123 0.66 -16.93 15.97
CA CYS A 123 1.33 -18.12 15.43
C CYS A 123 2.84 -18.03 15.60
N GLU A 124 3.51 -19.12 15.28
CA GLU A 124 4.97 -19.14 15.14
C GLU A 124 5.40 -18.16 14.06
N LYS A 125 6.43 -17.37 14.34
CA LYS A 125 6.95 -16.38 13.39
C LYS A 125 8.46 -16.35 13.40
N HIS A 126 9.03 -16.15 12.24
CA HIS A 126 10.46 -15.91 12.04
C HIS A 126 10.66 -14.64 11.24
N VAL A 127 11.74 -13.92 11.50
CA VAL A 127 12.11 -12.71 10.80
C VAL A 127 13.38 -12.96 10.04
N PHE A 128 13.40 -12.69 8.74
CA PHE A 128 14.63 -12.72 7.95
C PHE A 128 15.16 -11.31 7.71
N ARG A 129 16.49 -11.21 7.53
CA ARG A 129 17.15 -9.93 7.28
C ARG A 129 16.60 -9.32 5.98
N HIS A 130 16.43 -8.01 6.00
CA HIS A 130 15.81 -7.25 4.91
C HIS A 130 16.41 -7.61 3.55
N ASN A 131 15.54 -8.03 2.63
CA ASN A 131 15.86 -8.43 1.25
C ASN A 131 16.96 -9.49 1.10
N ASP A 132 17.33 -10.18 2.20
CA ASP A 132 18.37 -11.21 2.22
C ASP A 132 17.78 -12.59 1.90
N VAL A 133 17.78 -12.95 0.61
CA VAL A 133 17.25 -14.22 0.09
C VAL A 133 18.02 -15.42 0.66
N ALA A 134 19.33 -15.28 0.91
CA ALA A 134 20.13 -16.36 1.48
C ALA A 134 19.73 -16.64 2.94
N HIS A 135 19.52 -15.59 3.74
CA HIS A 135 19.03 -15.74 5.10
C HIS A 135 17.57 -16.24 5.13
N LEU A 136 16.71 -15.82 4.20
CA LEU A 136 15.37 -16.37 4.06
C LEU A 136 15.43 -17.90 3.85
N ARG A 137 16.31 -18.37 2.96
CA ARG A 137 16.54 -19.81 2.75
C ARG A 137 16.99 -20.52 4.04
N GLU A 138 17.98 -19.99 4.75
CA GLU A 138 18.45 -20.56 6.02
C GLU A 138 17.33 -20.66 7.06
N VAL A 139 16.42 -19.67 7.09
CA VAL A 139 15.25 -19.71 7.97
C VAL A 139 14.31 -20.83 7.57
N LEU A 140 13.96 -20.92 6.28
CA LEU A 140 13.01 -21.92 5.77
C LEU A 140 13.53 -23.36 5.95
N GLU A 141 14.83 -23.61 5.78
CA GLU A 141 15.47 -24.93 5.95
C GLU A 141 15.38 -25.46 7.40
N ARG A 142 15.23 -24.58 8.39
CA ARG A 142 15.13 -24.94 9.82
C ARG A 142 13.70 -25.25 10.26
N LEU A 143 12.70 -24.88 9.44
CA LEU A 143 11.29 -25.08 9.78
C LEU A 143 10.83 -26.50 9.47
N ASP A 144 9.79 -26.92 10.18
CA ASP A 144 9.10 -28.18 9.84
C ASP A 144 8.62 -28.15 8.39
N PRO A 145 9.09 -29.05 7.52
CA PRO A 145 8.67 -29.07 6.13
C PRO A 145 7.17 -29.35 5.96
N ALA A 146 6.52 -30.02 6.92
CA ALA A 146 5.08 -30.31 6.88
C ALA A 146 4.20 -29.14 7.36
N ALA A 147 4.76 -28.16 8.08
CA ALA A 147 4.00 -27.03 8.56
C ALA A 147 3.58 -26.09 7.39
N PRO A 148 2.34 -25.59 7.37
CA PRO A 148 1.97 -24.54 6.42
C PRO A 148 2.78 -23.27 6.70
N LYS A 149 3.21 -22.59 5.65
CA LYS A 149 4.07 -21.40 5.74
C LYS A 149 3.52 -20.26 4.91
N VAL A 150 3.76 -19.02 5.37
CA VAL A 150 3.54 -17.80 4.59
C VAL A 150 4.81 -16.96 4.64
N ILE A 151 5.31 -16.51 3.49
CA ILE A 151 6.37 -15.51 3.40
C ILE A 151 5.71 -14.16 3.16
N ALA A 152 5.92 -13.21 4.08
CA ALA A 152 5.34 -11.88 4.07
C ALA A 152 6.42 -10.82 3.83
N PHE A 153 6.23 -9.98 2.80
CA PHE A 153 7.21 -8.98 2.36
C PHE A 153 6.54 -7.85 1.58
N GLU A 154 7.28 -6.76 1.28
CA GLU A 154 6.79 -5.64 0.48
C GLU A 154 7.45 -5.60 -0.90
N SER A 155 6.76 -5.03 -1.87
CA SER A 155 7.31 -4.80 -3.20
C SER A 155 8.19 -3.54 -3.27
N VAL A 156 7.77 -2.47 -2.56
CA VAL A 156 8.50 -1.22 -2.40
C VAL A 156 8.44 -0.80 -0.94
N TYR A 157 9.57 -0.77 -0.28
CA TYR A 157 9.66 -0.39 1.13
C TYR A 157 9.64 1.13 1.30
N SER A 158 8.79 1.62 2.21
CA SER A 158 8.44 3.03 2.30
C SER A 158 9.59 3.95 2.72
N MET A 159 10.51 3.46 3.57
CA MET A 159 11.54 4.29 4.18
C MET A 159 12.81 4.35 3.34
N ASP A 160 13.23 3.23 2.75
CA ASP A 160 14.46 3.13 1.98
C ASP A 160 14.20 3.25 0.46
N GLY A 161 12.98 2.96 0.02
CA GLY A 161 12.57 3.06 -1.37
C GLY A 161 13.18 1.97 -2.25
N ASP A 162 13.59 0.86 -1.67
CA ASP A 162 14.09 -0.29 -2.41
C ASP A 162 12.98 -1.27 -2.80
N PHE A 163 13.33 -2.19 -3.68
CA PHE A 163 12.42 -3.22 -4.17
C PHE A 163 12.70 -4.55 -3.50
N GLY A 164 11.63 -5.24 -3.10
CA GLY A 164 11.71 -6.63 -2.66
C GLY A 164 12.19 -7.56 -3.79
N PRO A 165 13.00 -8.58 -3.51
CA PRO A 165 13.48 -9.56 -4.50
C PRO A 165 12.39 -10.60 -4.81
N ILE A 166 11.28 -10.15 -5.44
CA ILE A 166 10.01 -10.90 -5.58
C ILE A 166 10.21 -12.26 -6.23
N GLU A 167 10.94 -12.32 -7.36
CA GLU A 167 11.17 -13.57 -8.09
C GLU A 167 11.86 -14.61 -7.22
N ALA A 168 12.95 -14.22 -6.55
CA ALA A 168 13.71 -15.12 -5.70
C ALA A 168 12.92 -15.58 -4.46
N ILE A 169 12.06 -14.71 -3.91
CA ILE A 169 11.15 -15.09 -2.81
C ILE A 169 10.11 -16.09 -3.31
N CYS A 170 9.54 -15.88 -4.51
CA CYS A 170 8.61 -16.83 -5.11
C CYS A 170 9.28 -18.19 -5.38
N ASP A 171 10.53 -18.21 -5.82
CA ASP A 171 11.28 -19.45 -6.04
C ASP A 171 11.44 -20.24 -4.74
N LEU A 172 11.77 -19.56 -3.64
CA LEU A 172 11.83 -20.18 -2.32
C LEU A 172 10.43 -20.61 -1.83
N ALA A 173 9.40 -19.83 -2.09
CA ALA A 173 8.04 -20.20 -1.72
C ALA A 173 7.60 -21.51 -2.41
N ASP A 174 7.89 -21.63 -3.71
CA ASP A 174 7.63 -22.86 -4.49
C ASP A 174 8.43 -24.05 -3.94
N GLU A 175 9.74 -23.86 -3.65
CA GLU A 175 10.63 -24.90 -3.14
C GLU A 175 10.20 -25.43 -1.77
N PHE A 176 9.78 -24.54 -0.86
CA PHE A 176 9.43 -24.87 0.53
C PHE A 176 7.92 -25.04 0.76
N GLY A 177 7.10 -24.96 -0.26
CA GLY A 177 5.65 -25.09 -0.16
C GLY A 177 4.99 -23.99 0.67
N ALA A 178 5.49 -22.77 0.57
CA ALA A 178 4.98 -21.61 1.28
C ALA A 178 4.02 -20.78 0.42
N LEU A 179 3.02 -20.16 1.05
CA LEU A 179 2.21 -19.12 0.42
C LEU A 179 2.99 -17.80 0.42
N THR A 180 2.70 -16.94 -0.56
CA THR A 180 3.27 -15.61 -0.70
C THR A 180 2.27 -14.53 -0.33
N TYR A 181 2.65 -13.62 0.56
CA TYR A 181 1.90 -12.42 0.93
C TYR A 181 2.74 -11.18 0.62
N ILE A 182 2.30 -10.37 -0.34
CA ILE A 182 3.01 -9.15 -0.73
C ILE A 182 2.20 -7.90 -0.41
N ASP A 183 2.86 -6.88 0.14
CA ASP A 183 2.32 -5.53 0.26
C ASP A 183 2.80 -4.67 -0.92
N GLU A 184 1.85 -4.27 -1.77
CA GLU A 184 2.07 -3.41 -2.95
C GLU A 184 1.63 -1.96 -2.71
N VAL A 185 1.41 -1.56 -1.45
CA VAL A 185 0.83 -0.26 -1.06
C VAL A 185 1.57 0.93 -1.67
N HIS A 186 2.89 0.86 -1.81
CA HIS A 186 3.71 1.91 -2.43
C HIS A 186 3.89 1.75 -3.94
N ALA A 187 3.31 0.72 -4.55
CA ALA A 187 3.54 0.40 -5.96
C ALA A 187 2.29 0.41 -6.84
N VAL A 188 1.12 0.06 -6.28
CA VAL A 188 -0.15 0.06 -7.03
C VAL A 188 -0.48 1.46 -7.55
N GLY A 189 -0.95 1.54 -8.77
CA GLY A 189 -1.18 2.79 -9.50
C GLY A 189 0.07 3.38 -10.17
N LEU A 190 1.29 2.95 -9.79
CA LEU A 190 2.56 3.56 -10.21
C LEU A 190 3.42 2.67 -11.11
N TYR A 191 3.37 1.36 -10.92
CA TYR A 191 4.19 0.39 -11.64
C TYR A 191 3.33 -0.60 -12.40
N GLY A 192 3.90 -1.15 -13.45
CA GLY A 192 3.23 -2.07 -14.35
C GLY A 192 2.43 -1.39 -15.46
N PRO A 193 2.14 -2.09 -16.55
CA PRO A 193 1.45 -1.53 -17.72
C PRO A 193 0.03 -1.04 -17.41
N ARG A 194 -0.64 -1.62 -16.41
CA ARG A 194 -1.99 -1.21 -15.97
C ARG A 194 -2.00 -0.53 -14.59
N GLY A 195 -0.83 -0.41 -13.95
CA GLY A 195 -0.71 0.10 -12.58
C GLY A 195 -0.99 -0.95 -11.50
N GLY A 196 -0.82 -2.23 -11.80
CA GLY A 196 -1.02 -3.33 -10.86
C GLY A 196 0.11 -3.52 -9.84
N GLY A 197 1.18 -2.71 -9.92
CA GLY A 197 2.29 -2.77 -9.00
C GLY A 197 3.56 -3.36 -9.60
N VAL A 198 4.54 -3.64 -8.72
CA VAL A 198 5.82 -4.22 -9.13
C VAL A 198 5.64 -5.66 -9.62
N THR A 199 4.74 -6.41 -9.02
CA THR A 199 4.40 -7.78 -9.46
C THR A 199 3.87 -7.80 -10.89
N GLU A 200 3.06 -6.81 -11.30
CA GLU A 200 2.62 -6.66 -12.69
C GLU A 200 3.78 -6.23 -13.59
N ARG A 201 4.61 -5.26 -13.16
CA ARG A 201 5.79 -4.80 -13.91
C ARG A 201 6.71 -5.95 -14.29
N ASP A 202 6.94 -6.86 -13.36
CA ASP A 202 7.90 -7.95 -13.50
C ASP A 202 7.24 -9.26 -14.01
N GLY A 203 5.91 -9.24 -14.28
CA GLY A 203 5.17 -10.41 -14.78
C GLY A 203 4.96 -11.50 -13.73
N LEU A 204 5.10 -11.20 -12.45
CA LEU A 204 5.11 -12.15 -11.33
C LEU A 204 3.78 -12.21 -10.54
N ALA A 205 2.78 -11.39 -10.90
CA ALA A 205 1.52 -11.34 -10.15
C ALA A 205 0.83 -12.69 -10.01
N HIS A 206 1.00 -13.59 -11.00
CA HIS A 206 0.42 -14.93 -10.98
C HIS A 206 1.05 -15.84 -9.91
N ARG A 207 2.29 -15.58 -9.46
CA ARG A 207 3.03 -16.34 -8.45
C ARG A 207 2.72 -15.89 -7.01
N ILE A 208 1.98 -14.81 -6.84
CA ILE A 208 1.63 -14.28 -5.51
C ILE A 208 0.26 -14.81 -5.10
N ASP A 209 0.13 -15.35 -3.89
CA ASP A 209 -1.14 -15.85 -3.39
C ASP A 209 -2.06 -14.74 -2.89
N ILE A 210 -1.50 -13.77 -2.16
CA ILE A 210 -2.25 -12.65 -1.58
C ILE A 210 -1.49 -11.35 -1.85
N ILE A 211 -2.13 -10.43 -2.56
CA ILE A 211 -1.64 -9.07 -2.81
C ILE A 211 -2.42 -8.12 -1.93
N ASN A 212 -1.75 -7.36 -1.06
CA ASN A 212 -2.33 -6.22 -0.34
C ASN A 212 -2.06 -4.92 -1.09
N GLY A 213 -3.03 -4.03 -1.13
CA GLY A 213 -2.89 -2.73 -1.77
C GLY A 213 -3.72 -1.64 -1.09
N THR A 214 -3.47 -0.39 -1.48
CA THR A 214 -4.15 0.77 -0.90
C THR A 214 -4.92 1.56 -1.95
N LEU A 215 -6.00 2.19 -1.51
CA LEU A 215 -6.73 3.20 -2.27
C LEU A 215 -6.34 4.63 -1.85
N GLY A 216 -5.56 4.76 -0.76
CA GLY A 216 -5.22 6.03 -0.12
C GLY A 216 -3.92 6.68 -0.62
N LYS A 217 -3.30 6.15 -1.67
CA LYS A 217 -2.06 6.73 -2.24
C LYS A 217 -2.29 7.10 -3.70
N ALA A 218 -1.71 6.37 -4.66
CA ALA A 218 -1.82 6.72 -6.08
C ALA A 218 -3.27 6.86 -6.59
N TYR A 219 -4.21 6.12 -6.00
CA TYR A 219 -5.63 6.24 -6.37
C TYR A 219 -6.35 7.45 -5.75
N GLY A 220 -5.73 8.16 -4.80
CA GLY A 220 -6.17 9.46 -4.28
C GLY A 220 -7.42 9.46 -3.40
N VAL A 221 -7.88 8.30 -2.92
CA VAL A 221 -9.08 8.19 -2.07
C VAL A 221 -8.76 7.55 -0.71
N MET A 222 -9.65 6.79 -0.13
CA MET A 222 -9.44 6.07 1.13
C MET A 222 -9.78 4.61 0.96
N GLY A 223 -9.09 3.73 1.68
CA GLY A 223 -9.35 2.31 1.74
C GLY A 223 -8.10 1.47 1.50
N GLY A 224 -8.29 0.16 1.63
CA GLY A 224 -7.31 -0.85 1.30
C GLY A 224 -8.00 -2.11 0.81
N TYR A 225 -7.25 -3.06 0.33
CA TYR A 225 -7.81 -4.29 -0.19
C TYR A 225 -6.79 -5.44 -0.17
N ILE A 226 -7.30 -6.65 -0.26
CA ILE A 226 -6.52 -7.79 -0.72
C ILE A 226 -7.07 -8.27 -2.06
N ALA A 227 -6.18 -8.84 -2.89
CA ALA A 227 -6.54 -9.58 -4.11
C ALA A 227 -5.92 -10.98 -4.03
N ALA A 228 -6.74 -12.02 -4.24
CA ALA A 228 -6.35 -13.41 -4.02
C ALA A 228 -7.28 -14.36 -4.77
N SER A 229 -7.14 -15.68 -4.50
CA SER A 229 -8.13 -16.67 -4.94
C SER A 229 -9.51 -16.38 -4.32
N ALA A 230 -10.56 -16.81 -5.00
CA ALA A 230 -11.93 -16.64 -4.50
C ALA A 230 -12.13 -17.30 -3.14
N LYS A 231 -11.53 -18.47 -2.92
CA LYS A 231 -11.58 -19.20 -1.63
C LYS A 231 -10.89 -18.42 -0.50
N MET A 232 -9.70 -17.84 -0.78
CA MET A 232 -8.96 -17.06 0.20
C MET A 232 -9.73 -15.78 0.56
N ALA A 233 -10.20 -15.02 -0.42
CA ALA A 233 -10.99 -13.82 -0.21
C ALA A 233 -12.27 -14.10 0.58
N ASP A 234 -12.96 -15.20 0.32
CA ASP A 234 -14.17 -15.60 1.03
C ASP A 234 -13.87 -16.06 2.46
N ALA A 235 -12.78 -16.78 2.68
CA ALA A 235 -12.34 -17.17 4.02
C ALA A 235 -12.00 -15.94 4.88
N ILE A 236 -11.26 -14.98 4.34
CA ILE A 236 -10.96 -13.72 5.06
C ILE A 236 -12.25 -12.94 5.32
N ARG A 237 -13.16 -12.82 4.36
CA ARG A 237 -14.48 -12.18 4.54
C ARG A 237 -15.27 -12.79 5.69
N SER A 238 -15.19 -14.11 5.84
CA SER A 238 -16.00 -14.88 6.78
C SER A 238 -15.40 -14.96 8.19
N TYR A 239 -14.08 -14.85 8.32
CA TYR A 239 -13.39 -15.11 9.59
C TYR A 239 -12.58 -13.93 10.14
N ALA A 240 -12.31 -12.88 9.36
CA ALA A 240 -11.52 -11.75 9.82
C ALA A 240 -12.35 -10.75 10.64
N PRO A 241 -12.09 -10.59 11.97
CA PRO A 241 -12.84 -9.66 12.80
C PRO A 241 -12.77 -8.22 12.30
N GLY A 242 -11.61 -7.78 11.80
CA GLY A 242 -11.39 -6.45 11.24
C GLY A 242 -12.19 -6.16 9.96
N PHE A 243 -12.75 -7.18 9.33
CA PHE A 243 -13.71 -7.04 8.23
C PHE A 243 -15.15 -7.16 8.70
N ILE A 244 -15.46 -8.15 9.56
CA ILE A 244 -16.83 -8.49 9.98
C ILE A 244 -17.44 -7.40 10.85
N PHE A 245 -16.66 -6.87 11.82
CA PHE A 245 -17.17 -6.01 12.89
C PHE A 245 -16.91 -4.52 12.67
N THR A 246 -16.45 -4.12 11.48
CA THR A 246 -16.25 -2.71 11.14
C THR A 246 -17.31 -2.21 10.16
N THR A 247 -17.68 -0.92 10.26
CA THR A 247 -18.52 -0.26 9.27
C THR A 247 -17.84 -0.30 7.90
N SER A 248 -18.63 -0.56 6.86
CA SER A 248 -18.17 -0.60 5.48
C SER A 248 -17.64 0.76 5.00
N LEU A 249 -16.72 0.73 4.07
CA LEU A 249 -16.29 1.92 3.33
C LEU A 249 -17.53 2.62 2.71
N PRO A 250 -17.66 3.96 2.78
CA PRO A 250 -18.78 4.65 2.16
C PRO A 250 -18.89 4.35 0.65
N PRO A 251 -20.11 4.16 0.11
CA PRO A 251 -20.31 3.92 -1.33
C PRO A 251 -19.68 4.99 -2.22
N VAL A 252 -19.71 6.24 -1.77
CA VAL A 252 -19.09 7.40 -2.45
C VAL A 252 -17.59 7.17 -2.66
N VAL A 253 -16.90 6.72 -1.62
CA VAL A 253 -15.45 6.45 -1.68
C VAL A 253 -15.17 5.23 -2.57
N ALA A 254 -16.00 4.19 -2.49
CA ALA A 254 -15.87 3.01 -3.35
C ALA A 254 -16.07 3.35 -4.84
N ALA A 255 -17.00 4.25 -5.14
CA ALA A 255 -17.25 4.75 -6.51
C ALA A 255 -16.04 5.52 -7.05
N GLY A 256 -15.53 6.48 -6.27
CA GLY A 256 -14.33 7.25 -6.63
C GLY A 256 -13.10 6.36 -6.84
N ALA A 257 -12.89 5.38 -5.96
CA ALA A 257 -11.80 4.41 -6.09
C ALA A 257 -11.91 3.58 -7.38
N ALA A 258 -13.09 3.07 -7.70
CA ALA A 258 -13.31 2.31 -8.92
C ALA A 258 -13.09 3.17 -10.18
N ALA A 259 -13.50 4.44 -10.15
CA ALA A 259 -13.27 5.38 -11.24
C ALA A 259 -11.78 5.69 -11.41
N SER A 260 -11.05 5.92 -10.30
CA SER A 260 -9.61 6.13 -10.30
C SER A 260 -8.85 4.95 -10.89
N ILE A 261 -9.15 3.71 -10.46
CA ILE A 261 -8.51 2.51 -10.97
C ILE A 261 -8.75 2.35 -12.46
N ARG A 262 -10.01 2.48 -12.94
CA ARG A 262 -10.33 2.39 -14.36
C ARG A 262 -9.58 3.42 -15.20
N HIS A 263 -9.52 4.67 -14.72
CA HIS A 263 -8.78 5.72 -15.40
C HIS A 263 -7.30 5.37 -15.49
N LEU A 264 -6.66 5.03 -14.36
CA LEU A 264 -5.23 4.74 -14.31
C LEU A 264 -4.84 3.46 -15.06
N LYS A 265 -5.71 2.46 -15.19
CA LYS A 265 -5.44 1.30 -16.06
C LYS A 265 -5.11 1.71 -17.50
N GLY A 266 -5.73 2.78 -18.01
CA GLY A 266 -5.53 3.29 -19.36
C GLY A 266 -4.52 4.43 -19.50
N ASP A 267 -4.08 5.05 -18.40
CA ASP A 267 -3.23 6.24 -18.43
C ASP A 267 -1.76 5.93 -18.11
N GLN A 268 -1.06 5.31 -19.07
CA GLN A 268 0.39 5.09 -18.96
C GLN A 268 1.17 6.40 -18.91
N LEU A 269 0.69 7.44 -19.60
CA LEU A 269 1.41 8.72 -19.68
C LEU A 269 1.53 9.39 -18.30
N LEU A 270 0.48 9.32 -17.47
CA LEU A 270 0.52 9.89 -16.12
C LEU A 270 1.55 9.17 -15.25
N ARG A 271 1.62 7.84 -15.32
CA ARG A 271 2.66 7.04 -14.63
C ARG A 271 4.07 7.37 -15.11
N ASP A 272 4.27 7.46 -16.42
CA ASP A 272 5.58 7.80 -17.01
C ASP A 272 6.04 9.20 -16.58
N ARG A 273 5.14 10.17 -16.55
CA ARG A 273 5.42 11.53 -16.05
C ARG A 273 5.81 11.52 -14.57
N HIS A 274 5.11 10.76 -13.73
CA HIS A 274 5.44 10.62 -12.32
C HIS A 274 6.85 10.03 -12.15
N GLN A 275 7.18 8.93 -12.83
CA GLN A 275 8.50 8.31 -12.78
C GLN A 275 9.59 9.25 -13.30
N ALA A 276 9.31 10.01 -14.36
CA ALA A 276 10.25 11.00 -14.89
C ALA A 276 10.51 12.13 -13.87
N GLN A 277 9.49 12.64 -13.19
CA GLN A 277 9.65 13.66 -12.15
C GLN A 277 10.49 13.16 -10.97
N ALA A 278 10.28 11.91 -10.53
CA ALA A 278 11.10 11.31 -9.48
C ALA A 278 12.58 11.24 -9.88
N ARG A 279 12.87 10.81 -11.11
CA ARG A 279 14.26 10.77 -11.64
C ARG A 279 14.87 12.17 -11.74
N ILE A 280 14.13 13.16 -12.23
CA ILE A 280 14.59 14.56 -12.34
C ILE A 280 14.90 15.12 -10.95
N LEU A 281 14.02 14.92 -9.97
CA LEU A 281 14.23 15.38 -8.60
C LEU A 281 15.51 14.76 -8.01
N LYS A 282 15.66 13.44 -8.09
CA LYS A 282 16.86 12.73 -7.61
C LYS A 282 18.14 13.27 -8.26
N ALA A 283 18.13 13.46 -9.58
CA ALA A 283 19.28 14.00 -10.28
C ALA A 283 19.66 15.41 -9.81
N ARG A 284 18.66 16.29 -9.59
CA ARG A 284 18.88 17.66 -9.09
C ARG A 284 19.42 17.66 -7.67
N LEU A 285 18.84 16.85 -6.77
CA LEU A 285 19.29 16.79 -5.37
C LEU A 285 20.73 16.22 -5.27
N LYS A 286 21.06 15.18 -6.05
CA LYS A 286 22.43 14.67 -6.18
C LYS A 286 23.37 15.73 -6.73
N GLY A 287 22.94 16.50 -7.73
CA GLY A 287 23.75 17.56 -8.37
C GLY A 287 24.15 18.70 -7.42
N ILE A 288 23.40 18.94 -6.36
CA ILE A 288 23.74 19.92 -5.30
C ILE A 288 24.42 19.27 -4.09
N GLY A 289 24.79 18.00 -4.18
CA GLY A 289 25.56 17.28 -3.14
C GLY A 289 24.74 16.78 -1.95
N LEU A 290 23.39 16.67 -2.05
CA LEU A 290 22.60 16.07 -0.98
C LEU A 290 22.79 14.56 -0.93
N PRO A 291 22.94 13.98 0.27
CA PRO A 291 22.97 12.53 0.43
C PRO A 291 21.58 11.97 0.14
N LEU A 292 21.48 11.12 -0.90
CA LEU A 292 20.24 10.42 -1.22
C LEU A 292 20.42 8.93 -1.04
N ILE A 293 19.44 8.28 -0.46
CA ILE A 293 19.22 6.85 -0.62
C ILE A 293 18.49 6.67 -1.95
N ASP A 294 19.07 5.95 -2.91
CA ASP A 294 18.48 5.79 -4.24
C ASP A 294 18.57 4.34 -4.72
N HIS A 295 17.50 3.63 -4.51
CA HIS A 295 17.30 2.23 -4.93
C HIS A 295 16.42 2.10 -6.20
N GLY A 296 16.27 3.19 -6.96
CA GLY A 296 15.60 3.18 -8.26
C GLY A 296 14.08 3.37 -8.22
N SER A 297 13.42 3.35 -7.06
CA SER A 297 11.98 3.62 -6.95
C SER A 297 11.65 5.11 -7.04
N HIS A 298 10.38 5.46 -6.93
CA HIS A 298 9.93 6.87 -6.90
C HIS A 298 10.15 7.56 -5.55
N ILE A 299 10.49 6.83 -4.51
CA ILE A 299 10.72 7.35 -3.17
C ILE A 299 12.09 8.07 -3.13
N VAL A 300 12.15 9.22 -2.47
CA VAL A 300 13.32 10.11 -2.48
C VAL A 300 13.72 10.45 -1.03
N PRO A 301 14.33 9.53 -0.29
CA PRO A 301 14.77 9.78 1.08
C PRO A 301 16.07 10.58 1.10
N VAL A 302 16.12 11.59 1.97
CA VAL A 302 17.33 12.36 2.27
C VAL A 302 17.73 12.12 3.72
N PRO A 303 18.71 11.24 4.00
CA PRO A 303 19.13 10.95 5.37
C PRO A 303 19.80 12.16 6.00
N VAL A 304 19.35 12.57 7.19
CA VAL A 304 19.89 13.69 7.96
C VAL A 304 20.75 13.19 9.13
N GLY A 305 20.38 12.05 9.73
CA GLY A 305 21.13 11.41 10.83
C GLY A 305 20.99 12.06 12.20
N ASP A 306 20.25 13.15 12.33
CA ASP A 306 19.96 13.85 13.58
C ASP A 306 18.52 14.32 13.61
N PRO A 307 17.68 13.88 14.57
CA PRO A 307 16.26 14.18 14.59
C PRO A 307 15.94 15.66 14.82
N VAL A 308 16.75 16.38 15.60
CA VAL A 308 16.58 17.81 15.87
C VAL A 308 16.92 18.62 14.62
N LYS A 309 18.01 18.27 13.94
CA LYS A 309 18.41 18.88 12.68
C LYS A 309 17.38 18.60 11.59
N CYS A 310 16.86 17.38 11.50
CA CYS A 310 15.83 16.99 10.55
C CYS A 310 14.56 17.85 10.71
N LYS A 311 14.05 17.97 11.94
CA LYS A 311 12.92 18.84 12.26
C LYS A 311 13.19 20.30 11.87
N ARG A 312 14.36 20.84 12.25
CA ARG A 312 14.73 22.22 11.96
C ARG A 312 14.83 22.52 10.45
N ILE A 313 15.32 21.56 9.65
CA ILE A 313 15.37 21.69 8.19
C ILE A 313 13.94 21.81 7.64
N SER A 314 13.04 20.90 8.04
CA SER A 314 11.64 20.91 7.62
C SER A 314 10.94 22.23 8.00
N ASP A 315 11.13 22.69 9.25
CA ASP A 315 10.53 23.95 9.73
C ASP A 315 11.01 25.17 8.91
N ARG A 316 12.30 25.21 8.58
CA ARG A 316 12.86 26.30 7.77
C ARG A 316 12.36 26.27 6.33
N LEU A 317 12.31 25.10 5.68
CA LEU A 317 11.76 24.98 4.34
C LEU A 317 10.30 25.46 4.29
N LEU A 318 9.53 25.16 5.34
CA LEU A 318 8.15 25.63 5.44
C LEU A 318 8.06 27.15 5.66
N ALA A 319 8.85 27.69 6.59
CA ALA A 319 8.77 29.08 6.99
C ALA A 319 9.36 30.04 5.95
N ASP A 320 10.52 29.69 5.37
CA ASP A 320 11.32 30.55 4.49
C ASP A 320 10.89 30.39 3.01
N ASP A 321 10.56 29.15 2.59
CA ASP A 321 10.36 28.81 1.17
C ASP A 321 8.94 28.32 0.84
N GLY A 322 8.07 28.17 1.84
CA GLY A 322 6.71 27.62 1.64
C GLY A 322 6.70 26.17 1.17
N ILE A 323 7.74 25.40 1.47
CA ILE A 323 7.90 24.00 1.12
C ILE A 323 7.64 23.13 2.35
N TYR A 324 6.57 22.33 2.29
CA TYR A 324 6.26 21.38 3.36
C TYR A 324 6.81 19.98 3.03
N VAL A 325 7.80 19.55 3.83
CA VAL A 325 8.40 18.21 3.81
C VAL A 325 8.31 17.64 5.22
N GLN A 326 7.78 16.41 5.36
CA GLN A 326 7.67 15.77 6.67
C GLN A 326 9.04 15.32 7.18
N PRO A 327 9.46 15.74 8.38
CA PRO A 327 10.60 15.14 9.06
C PRO A 327 10.19 13.78 9.59
N ILE A 328 10.86 12.73 9.12
CA ILE A 328 10.60 11.36 9.57
C ILE A 328 11.64 11.02 10.64
N ASN A 329 11.17 10.71 11.83
CA ASN A 329 11.97 10.36 12.99
C ASN A 329 11.34 9.17 13.70
N PHE A 330 12.05 8.60 14.69
CA PHE A 330 11.48 7.55 15.55
C PHE A 330 10.03 7.92 15.98
N PRO A 331 9.06 6.98 15.95
CA PRO A 331 9.23 5.50 15.89
C PRO A 331 9.10 4.87 14.49
N THR A 332 9.31 5.61 13.42
CA THR A 332 9.25 5.08 12.04
C THR A 332 10.58 4.48 11.61
#